data_d51477a29b3e50201de30e830c17bd44
#
_entry.id   d51477a29b3e50201de30e830c17bd44
#
_cell.length_a   1.000
_cell.length_b   1.000
_cell.length_c   1.000
_cell.angle_alpha   90.00
_cell.angle_beta   90.00
_cell.angle_gamma   90.00
#
_symmetry.space_group_name_H-M   'P 1'
#
loop_
_entity.id
_entity.type
_entity.pdbx_description
1 polymer ?
#
loop_
_entity_poly.entity_id
_entity_poly.type
_entity_poly.pdbx_seq_one_letter_code
_entity_poly.pdbx_strand_id
1 'polypeptide(L)'
;MNAGADTIFMPRFNRIGRCAVSCEYADALADAVPAFEQGEVRLSRPHLSSFKVARIAKDEDDLSTLFSEVGSFRPDGAPFSREEFDRVLEKALASQREFFDEIARANGKVIDWLAEDAQRHAIVVAGRPYHTDPRLMRGIDTMLTKLGFAILCPTSSDTWATRRPHDPNCPPWKPGKHLTRLARFAAENPQVDLVCLQSFGCGYDALSLEDARDILEAAGKPFTALKIDDLSDKAHLNIRLRTLAEGIESMSRRGGNAQRSLTESPKKRECAIGRPATSALAATSHVGKERAAVEGFAGNVEAPEASGHKLERIPNVMSEGISAVDAQVAQRQVPGDVCFTAAALIARTLRIVEENPQFKALRIPLVCNRCLLDGLAHTVWRLNGSCPEIIEEERWPQPIEKPATPKEKDARRVLVGIVGNPLLCFDAFMNDSILKLLERLGCDVAMPGPDKLFCEDVRYLDQLDEFSRKGVDCVIYLQSFGCMKAHVHARGFAHEYARRYPDMPITVIDYDPESSALNRENRIRLAVEAAQRAKSER
;
A
#
# COMPACT_ATOMS: atom_id res chain seq x y z
N MET A 1 7.30 -4.46 27.04
CA MET A 1 6.55 -4.27 28.31
C MET A 1 6.67 -5.50 29.20
N ASN A 2 6.14 -6.67 28.87
CA ASN A 2 6.27 -7.87 29.74
C ASN A 2 7.73 -8.36 29.95
N ALA A 3 8.70 -7.85 29.21
CA ALA A 3 10.11 -8.13 29.34
C ALA A 3 10.88 -7.11 30.23
N GLY A 4 10.16 -6.19 30.89
CA GLY A 4 10.76 -5.17 31.77
C GLY A 4 11.40 -4.00 31.03
N ALA A 5 11.05 -3.75 29.75
CA ALA A 5 11.50 -2.57 29.04
C ALA A 5 10.78 -1.32 29.56
N ASP A 6 11.54 -0.32 29.93
CA ASP A 6 11.04 1.01 30.34
C ASP A 6 10.94 2.00 29.16
N THR A 7 11.65 1.71 28.08
CA THR A 7 11.68 2.54 26.87
C THR A 7 11.62 1.65 25.63
N ILE A 8 10.78 2.05 24.66
CA ILE A 8 10.73 1.45 23.32
C ILE A 8 11.18 2.49 22.30
N PHE A 9 12.20 2.17 21.52
CA PHE A 9 12.70 3.01 20.43
C PHE A 9 12.03 2.61 19.12
N MET A 10 11.24 3.51 18.55
CA MET A 10 10.47 3.28 17.32
C MET A 10 10.49 4.53 16.44
N PRO A 11 11.52 4.73 15.62
CA PRO A 11 11.66 5.94 14.83
C PRO A 11 10.56 6.05 13.76
N ARG A 12 10.13 7.27 13.48
CA ARG A 12 9.28 7.64 12.37
C ARG A 12 10.14 8.00 11.17
N PHE A 13 9.65 7.71 9.98
CA PHE A 13 10.38 8.02 8.74
C PHE A 13 9.58 8.95 7.86
N ASN A 14 10.26 9.90 7.20
CA ASN A 14 9.63 10.73 6.18
C ASN A 14 9.06 9.83 5.09
N ARG A 15 7.79 9.93 4.84
CA ARG A 15 6.91 9.37 3.77
C ARG A 15 7.58 8.52 2.68
N ILE A 16 8.52 7.67 3.10
CA ILE A 16 9.29 6.80 2.24
C ILE A 16 8.39 5.66 1.79
N GLY A 17 7.96 5.71 0.54
CA GLY A 17 7.06 4.72 -0.03
C GLY A 17 5.59 4.91 0.34
N ARG A 18 5.21 6.01 0.99
CA ARG A 18 3.82 6.41 1.26
C ARG A 18 2.98 5.38 2.04
N CYS A 19 3.62 4.43 2.71
CA CYS A 19 2.97 3.45 3.55
C CYS A 19 2.76 4.03 4.96
N ALA A 20 1.50 4.22 5.38
CA ALA A 20 1.16 4.74 6.71
C ALA A 20 1.72 3.87 7.84
N VAL A 21 1.75 2.55 7.67
CA VAL A 21 2.34 1.63 8.65
C VAL A 21 3.82 1.93 8.89
N SER A 22 4.58 2.24 7.83
CA SER A 22 6.01 2.55 7.99
C SER A 22 6.27 3.96 8.53
N CYS A 23 5.38 4.91 8.25
CA CYS A 23 5.61 6.32 8.57
C CYS A 23 5.00 6.76 9.89
N GLU A 24 3.83 6.25 10.24
CA GLU A 24 2.97 6.82 11.29
C GLU A 24 2.53 5.79 12.34
N TYR A 25 2.97 4.54 12.22
CA TYR A 25 2.57 3.48 13.15
C TYR A 25 3.01 3.74 14.58
N ALA A 26 4.16 4.40 14.78
CA ALA A 26 4.63 4.78 16.11
C ALA A 26 3.69 5.80 16.79
N ASP A 27 3.10 6.72 16.01
CA ASP A 27 2.13 7.69 16.53
C ASP A 27 0.80 7.02 16.87
N ALA A 28 0.31 6.12 16.01
CA ALA A 28 -0.90 5.34 16.28
C ALA A 28 -0.75 4.45 17.53
N LEU A 29 0.42 3.83 17.74
CA LEU A 29 0.70 3.07 18.95
C LEU A 29 0.75 3.95 20.20
N ALA A 30 1.30 5.16 20.09
CA ALA A 30 1.32 6.11 21.19
C ALA A 30 -0.10 6.48 21.69
N ASP A 31 -1.06 6.56 20.76
CA ASP A 31 -2.46 6.84 21.10
C ASP A 31 -3.23 5.59 21.56
N ALA A 32 -2.95 4.42 20.95
CA ALA A 32 -3.75 3.21 21.14
C ALA A 32 -3.32 2.35 22.34
N VAL A 33 -2.07 2.50 22.84
CA VAL A 33 -1.53 1.65 23.90
C VAL A 33 -1.54 2.37 25.25
N PRO A 34 -2.38 1.97 26.22
CA PRO A 34 -2.54 2.67 27.48
C PRO A 34 -1.25 2.91 28.26
N ALA A 35 -0.30 1.98 28.22
CA ALA A 35 0.98 2.11 28.93
C ALA A 35 1.85 3.27 28.40
N PHE A 36 1.72 3.65 27.13
CA PHE A 36 2.39 4.83 26.59
C PHE A 36 1.66 6.12 26.98
N GLU A 37 0.32 6.10 26.95
CA GLU A 37 -0.51 7.22 27.36
C GLU A 37 -0.35 7.55 28.86
N GLN A 38 -0.26 6.52 29.69
CA GLN A 38 -0.09 6.64 31.15
C GLN A 38 1.38 6.91 31.57
N GLY A 39 2.29 6.89 30.63
CA GLY A 39 3.71 7.13 30.89
C GLY A 39 4.42 5.98 31.63
N GLU A 40 3.83 4.78 31.71
CA GLU A 40 4.45 3.61 32.30
C GLU A 40 5.67 3.11 31.49
N VAL A 41 5.61 3.26 30.16
CA VAL A 41 6.70 2.95 29.24
C VAL A 41 6.89 4.13 28.30
N ARG A 42 8.13 4.59 28.19
CA ARG A 42 8.47 5.67 27.25
C ARG A 42 8.49 5.13 25.81
N LEU A 43 7.76 5.78 24.90
CA LEU A 43 7.89 5.55 23.46
C LEU A 43 8.75 6.66 22.85
N SER A 44 10.01 6.34 22.52
CA SER A 44 10.91 7.21 21.78
C SER A 44 10.64 7.07 20.28
N ARG A 45 10.26 8.16 19.64
CA ARG A 45 9.83 8.19 18.23
C ARG A 45 10.45 9.35 17.46
N PRO A 46 11.79 9.40 17.36
CA PRO A 46 12.46 10.44 16.60
C PRO A 46 12.06 10.38 15.13
N HIS A 47 12.05 11.53 14.49
CA HIS A 47 11.73 11.65 13.08
C HIS A 47 13.02 11.63 12.25
N LEU A 48 13.16 10.65 11.36
CA LEU A 48 14.33 10.47 10.51
C LEU A 48 13.96 10.59 9.03
N SER A 49 14.84 11.14 8.23
CA SER A 49 14.62 11.36 6.81
C SER A 49 14.56 10.07 5.99
N SER A 50 15.18 9.00 6.48
CA SER A 50 15.32 7.72 5.77
C SER A 50 15.33 6.53 6.72
N PHE A 51 14.83 5.39 6.27
CA PHE A 51 15.04 4.10 6.93
C PHE A 51 16.38 3.44 6.53
N LYS A 52 17.12 4.00 5.59
CA LYS A 52 18.43 3.48 5.18
C LYS A 52 19.51 4.06 6.07
N VAL A 53 20.08 3.24 6.94
CA VAL A 53 21.15 3.65 7.89
C VAL A 53 22.30 4.37 7.18
N ALA A 54 22.69 3.91 5.98
CA ALA A 54 23.75 4.56 5.20
C ALA A 54 23.38 5.96 4.68
N ARG A 55 22.08 6.33 4.62
CA ARG A 55 21.63 7.70 4.32
C ARG A 55 21.57 8.54 5.58
N ILE A 56 21.02 7.99 6.66
CA ILE A 56 21.02 8.60 8.00
C ILE A 56 22.44 9.01 8.40
N ALA A 57 23.41 8.11 8.19
CA ALA A 57 24.82 8.37 8.49
C ALA A 57 25.48 9.50 7.64
N LYS A 58 24.77 10.06 6.68
CA LYS A 58 25.22 11.17 5.83
C LYS A 58 24.39 12.45 5.98
N ASP A 59 23.36 12.40 6.81
CA ASP A 59 22.41 13.48 7.03
C ASP A 59 22.62 14.02 8.44
N GLU A 60 23.07 15.28 8.55
CA GLU A 60 23.46 15.87 9.83
C GLU A 60 22.26 16.10 10.76
N ASP A 61 21.08 16.36 10.21
CA ASP A 61 19.85 16.53 11.00
C ASP A 61 19.41 15.20 11.61
N ASP A 62 19.45 14.12 10.81
CA ASP A 62 19.18 12.78 11.28
C ASP A 62 20.20 12.33 12.37
N LEU A 63 21.48 12.63 12.13
CA LEU A 63 22.54 12.30 13.09
C LEU A 63 22.39 13.08 14.40
N SER A 64 22.05 14.36 14.33
CA SER A 64 21.78 15.19 15.51
C SER A 64 20.58 14.66 16.30
N THR A 65 19.52 14.29 15.60
CA THR A 65 18.32 13.69 16.19
C THR A 65 18.63 12.37 16.88
N LEU A 66 19.35 11.47 16.23
CA LEU A 66 19.77 10.19 16.83
C LEU A 66 20.71 10.38 18.00
N PHE A 67 21.67 11.30 17.91
CA PHE A 67 22.60 11.61 18.99
C PHE A 67 21.86 12.04 20.26
N SER A 68 20.89 12.94 20.13
CA SER A 68 20.06 13.40 21.23
C SER A 68 19.23 12.25 21.86
N GLU A 69 18.58 11.45 21.00
CA GLU A 69 17.74 10.34 21.48
C GLU A 69 18.55 9.23 22.17
N VAL A 70 19.64 8.77 21.54
CA VAL A 70 20.48 7.70 22.10
C VAL A 70 21.12 8.13 23.41
N GLY A 71 21.55 9.38 23.51
CA GLY A 71 22.08 9.94 24.76
C GLY A 71 21.08 9.89 25.91
N SER A 72 19.78 10.01 25.62
CA SER A 72 18.70 9.95 26.60
C SER A 72 18.43 8.54 27.17
N PHE A 73 18.98 7.48 26.57
CA PHE A 73 18.77 6.09 27.03
C PHE A 73 19.83 5.62 28.03
N ARG A 74 20.83 6.43 28.34
CA ARG A 74 21.87 6.03 29.32
C ARG A 74 21.29 5.93 30.73
N PRO A 75 21.41 4.77 31.39
CA PRO A 75 20.86 4.57 32.74
C PRO A 75 21.54 5.43 33.81
N ASP A 76 22.81 5.78 33.58
CA ASP A 76 23.64 6.57 34.49
C ASP A 76 23.48 8.09 34.30
N GLY A 77 22.70 8.52 33.28
CA GLY A 77 22.54 9.92 32.91
C GLY A 77 23.85 10.62 32.51
N ALA A 78 24.94 9.88 32.29
CA ALA A 78 26.22 10.45 31.91
C ALA A 78 26.16 11.13 30.53
N PRO A 79 26.86 12.23 30.29
CA PRO A 79 26.92 12.88 29.00
C PRO A 79 27.41 11.90 27.92
N PHE A 80 26.71 11.88 26.78
CA PHE A 80 27.13 11.10 25.62
C PHE A 80 27.89 12.01 24.66
N SER A 81 29.20 11.76 24.44
CA SER A 81 29.98 12.64 23.58
C SER A 81 29.75 12.34 22.11
N ARG A 82 29.94 13.32 21.24
CA ARG A 82 29.83 13.14 19.79
C ARG A 82 30.84 12.12 19.27
N GLU A 83 32.06 12.10 19.79
CA GLU A 83 33.07 11.11 19.39
C GLU A 83 32.68 9.68 19.81
N GLU A 84 32.03 9.53 20.95
CA GLU A 84 31.49 8.24 21.39
C GLU A 84 30.37 7.79 20.49
N PHE A 85 29.45 8.68 20.12
CA PHE A 85 28.35 8.41 19.18
C PHE A 85 28.88 7.98 17.81
N ASP A 86 29.81 8.72 17.22
CA ASP A 86 30.36 8.45 15.90
C ASP A 86 31.05 7.08 15.88
N ARG A 87 31.77 6.72 16.94
CA ARG A 87 32.41 5.41 17.10
C ARG A 87 31.37 4.27 17.20
N VAL A 88 30.27 4.50 17.92
CA VAL A 88 29.17 3.52 18.04
C VAL A 88 28.45 3.38 16.70
N LEU A 89 28.20 4.48 15.98
CA LEU A 89 27.59 4.48 14.66
C LEU A 89 28.44 3.70 13.65
N GLU A 90 29.76 3.90 13.63
CA GLU A 90 30.67 3.12 12.77
C GLU A 90 30.58 1.62 13.04
N LYS A 91 30.56 1.22 14.32
CA LYS A 91 30.39 -0.19 14.71
C LYS A 91 29.03 -0.74 14.25
N ALA A 92 27.94 0.02 14.42
CA ALA A 92 26.62 -0.38 13.97
C ALA A 92 26.56 -0.57 12.45
N LEU A 93 27.16 0.35 11.68
CA LEU A 93 27.27 0.23 10.23
C LEU A 93 28.13 -0.96 9.80
N ALA A 94 29.22 -1.22 10.50
CA ALA A 94 30.06 -2.39 10.24
C ALA A 94 29.30 -3.70 10.50
N SER A 95 28.62 -3.81 11.65
CA SER A 95 27.80 -4.98 11.99
C SER A 95 26.67 -5.22 10.98
N GLN A 96 26.01 -4.15 10.50
CA GLN A 96 24.99 -4.28 9.46
C GLN A 96 25.59 -4.81 8.15
N ARG A 97 26.77 -4.33 7.72
CA ARG A 97 27.45 -4.86 6.54
C ARG A 97 27.79 -6.33 6.71
N GLU A 98 28.39 -6.69 7.85
CA GLU A 98 28.76 -8.08 8.16
C GLU A 98 27.54 -9.01 8.10
N PHE A 99 26.40 -8.61 8.64
CA PHE A 99 25.14 -9.35 8.57
C PHE A 99 24.70 -9.60 7.11
N PHE A 100 24.74 -8.60 6.24
CA PHE A 100 24.41 -8.79 4.82
C PHE A 100 25.43 -9.68 4.10
N ASP A 101 26.70 -9.55 4.43
CA ASP A 101 27.77 -10.39 3.87
C ASP A 101 27.64 -11.86 4.30
N GLU A 102 27.18 -12.10 5.52
CA GLU A 102 26.88 -13.46 6.01
C GLU A 102 25.72 -14.09 5.24
N ILE A 103 24.63 -13.34 5.02
CA ILE A 103 23.51 -13.82 4.21
C ILE A 103 23.97 -14.09 2.78
N ALA A 104 24.77 -13.20 2.19
CA ALA A 104 25.30 -13.39 0.83
C ALA A 104 26.17 -14.67 0.73
N ARG A 105 27.03 -14.91 1.71
CA ARG A 105 27.86 -16.13 1.81
C ARG A 105 26.98 -17.39 1.99
N ALA A 106 25.93 -17.31 2.81
CA ALA A 106 25.00 -18.43 2.98
C ALA A 106 24.24 -18.75 1.68
N ASN A 107 23.75 -17.72 0.98
CA ASN A 107 23.13 -17.90 -0.34
C ASN A 107 24.12 -18.48 -1.36
N GLY A 108 25.40 -18.04 -1.37
CA GLY A 108 26.45 -18.59 -2.22
C GLY A 108 26.60 -20.09 -2.02
N LYS A 109 26.66 -20.56 -0.77
CA LYS A 109 26.73 -22.00 -0.46
C LYS A 109 25.53 -22.79 -0.98
N VAL A 110 24.31 -22.20 -0.96
CA VAL A 110 23.13 -22.85 -1.54
C VAL A 110 23.26 -22.96 -3.06
N ILE A 111 23.73 -21.91 -3.72
CA ILE A 111 23.95 -21.94 -5.18
C ILE A 111 24.99 -22.98 -5.57
N ASP A 112 26.13 -23.07 -4.83
CA ASP A 112 27.14 -24.07 -5.06
C ASP A 112 26.58 -25.50 -4.86
N TRP A 113 25.79 -25.70 -3.79
CA TRP A 113 25.14 -26.97 -3.49
C TRP A 113 24.14 -27.38 -4.60
N LEU A 114 23.39 -26.43 -5.18
CA LEU A 114 22.50 -26.71 -6.32
C LEU A 114 23.29 -27.16 -7.57
N ALA A 115 24.47 -26.58 -7.80
CA ALA A 115 25.29 -26.90 -8.97
C ALA A 115 25.85 -28.34 -8.95
N GLU A 116 25.93 -28.96 -7.77
CA GLU A 116 26.45 -30.33 -7.64
C GLU A 116 25.46 -31.41 -8.08
N ASP A 117 24.14 -31.13 -8.09
CA ASP A 117 23.10 -32.12 -8.40
C ASP A 117 21.83 -31.44 -8.97
N ALA A 118 21.49 -31.79 -10.19
CA ALA A 118 20.34 -31.24 -10.92
C ALA A 118 18.97 -31.58 -10.27
N GLN A 119 18.92 -32.55 -9.36
CA GLN A 119 17.70 -32.90 -8.62
C GLN A 119 17.47 -32.06 -7.36
N ARG A 120 18.47 -31.26 -6.96
CA ARG A 120 18.35 -30.36 -5.80
C ARG A 120 17.54 -29.12 -6.18
N HIS A 121 16.71 -28.67 -5.28
CA HIS A 121 15.91 -27.46 -5.45
C HIS A 121 16.05 -26.50 -4.28
N ALA A 122 15.97 -25.21 -4.56
CA ALA A 122 15.91 -24.16 -3.55
C ALA A 122 14.68 -23.27 -3.76
N ILE A 123 14.19 -22.72 -2.66
CA ILE A 123 13.08 -21.77 -2.66
C ILE A 123 13.59 -20.40 -2.23
N VAL A 124 13.34 -19.39 -3.04
CA VAL A 124 13.43 -17.99 -2.62
C VAL A 124 12.18 -17.64 -1.83
N VAL A 125 12.30 -17.33 -0.55
CA VAL A 125 11.18 -16.87 0.28
C VAL A 125 11.13 -15.36 0.21
N ALA A 126 10.35 -14.83 -0.72
CA ALA A 126 10.22 -13.40 -0.98
C ALA A 126 9.12 -12.75 -0.14
N GLY A 127 9.35 -11.53 0.33
CA GLY A 127 8.38 -10.75 1.09
C GLY A 127 8.96 -9.43 1.55
N ARG A 128 8.27 -8.77 2.46
CA ARG A 128 8.80 -7.60 3.15
C ARG A 128 9.87 -8.05 4.16
N PRO A 129 10.83 -7.19 4.54
CA PRO A 129 11.89 -7.57 5.48
C PRO A 129 11.36 -8.17 6.80
N TYR A 130 10.23 -7.68 7.30
CA TYR A 130 9.63 -8.22 8.53
C TYR A 130 9.03 -9.64 8.35
N HIS A 131 8.72 -10.08 7.13
CA HIS A 131 8.27 -11.46 6.89
C HIS A 131 9.37 -12.51 7.14
N THR A 132 10.64 -12.10 7.16
CA THR A 132 11.76 -13.00 7.49
C THR A 132 12.00 -13.14 9.00
N ASP A 133 11.29 -12.39 9.85
CA ASP A 133 11.29 -12.60 11.29
C ASP A 133 10.72 -14.00 11.62
N PRO A 134 11.42 -14.81 12.45
CA PRO A 134 10.99 -16.18 12.74
C PRO A 134 9.57 -16.30 13.33
N ARG A 135 9.10 -15.27 14.05
CA ARG A 135 7.76 -15.26 14.63
C ARG A 135 6.70 -15.02 13.55
N LEU A 136 6.98 -14.10 12.62
CA LEU A 136 6.07 -13.79 11.50
C LEU A 136 6.13 -14.83 10.40
N MET A 137 7.29 -15.44 10.15
CA MET A 137 7.45 -16.52 9.16
C MET A 137 6.72 -17.82 9.57
N ARG A 138 6.35 -17.98 10.86
CA ARG A 138 5.49 -19.06 11.39
C ARG A 138 5.99 -20.48 11.08
N GLY A 139 7.29 -20.65 10.83
CA GLY A 139 7.92 -21.94 10.54
C GLY A 139 7.83 -22.38 9.08
N ILE A 140 7.53 -21.47 8.16
CA ILE A 140 7.56 -21.73 6.70
C ILE A 140 8.94 -22.26 6.28
N ASP A 141 10.02 -21.68 6.79
CA ASP A 141 11.39 -22.14 6.60
C ASP A 141 11.58 -23.62 6.98
N THR A 142 11.12 -23.98 8.17
CA THR A 142 11.16 -25.35 8.67
C THR A 142 10.27 -26.30 7.85
N MET A 143 9.12 -25.85 7.37
CA MET A 143 8.25 -26.64 6.50
C MET A 143 8.94 -26.91 5.15
N LEU A 144 9.54 -25.89 4.53
CA LEU A 144 10.25 -26.03 3.25
C LEU A 144 11.48 -26.94 3.36
N THR A 145 12.28 -26.81 4.41
CA THR A 145 13.44 -27.68 4.62
C THR A 145 13.06 -29.12 4.88
N LYS A 146 11.94 -29.39 5.57
CA LYS A 146 11.39 -30.75 5.72
C LYS A 146 10.90 -31.36 4.41
N LEU A 147 10.54 -30.54 3.43
CA LEU A 147 10.18 -30.96 2.08
C LEU A 147 11.41 -31.15 1.16
N GLY A 148 12.62 -30.98 1.68
CA GLY A 148 13.87 -31.20 0.95
C GLY A 148 14.40 -29.96 0.21
N PHE A 149 13.83 -28.79 0.39
CA PHE A 149 14.29 -27.57 -0.24
C PHE A 149 15.35 -26.83 0.58
N ALA A 150 16.37 -26.31 -0.10
CA ALA A 150 17.21 -25.27 0.48
C ALA A 150 16.49 -23.90 0.40
N ILE A 151 16.88 -22.95 1.23
CA ILE A 151 16.27 -21.62 1.28
C ILE A 151 17.27 -20.56 0.84
N LEU A 152 16.85 -19.71 -0.09
CA LEU A 152 17.53 -18.51 -0.51
C LEU A 152 16.86 -17.28 0.12
N CYS A 153 17.65 -16.52 0.89
CA CYS A 153 17.17 -15.31 1.56
C CYS A 153 17.27 -14.11 0.62
N PRO A 154 16.17 -13.40 0.31
CA PRO A 154 16.17 -12.26 -0.61
C PRO A 154 16.81 -11.00 -0.02
N THR A 155 17.07 -10.95 1.29
CA THR A 155 17.54 -9.75 1.99
C THR A 155 18.93 -9.29 1.54
N SER A 156 19.79 -10.22 1.07
CA SER A 156 21.13 -9.91 0.55
C SER A 156 21.18 -9.78 -0.96
N SER A 157 20.08 -9.52 -1.59
CA SER A 157 19.82 -9.68 -3.02
C SER A 157 20.61 -8.77 -3.96
N ASP A 158 21.54 -7.96 -3.47
CA ASP A 158 22.31 -7.07 -4.35
C ASP A 158 23.32 -7.81 -5.24
N THR A 159 23.62 -9.06 -4.97
CA THR A 159 24.69 -9.78 -5.64
C THR A 159 24.23 -10.73 -6.73
N TRP A 160 23.11 -11.44 -6.58
CA TRP A 160 22.71 -12.46 -7.54
C TRP A 160 21.37 -12.18 -8.25
N ALA A 161 20.42 -11.51 -7.59
CA ALA A 161 19.10 -11.19 -8.19
C ALA A 161 18.99 -9.75 -8.69
N THR A 162 19.91 -8.84 -8.32
CA THR A 162 19.76 -7.38 -8.54
C THR A 162 20.67 -6.77 -9.58
N ARG A 163 21.64 -7.50 -10.13
CA ARG A 163 22.57 -6.98 -11.17
C ARG A 163 21.94 -6.73 -12.54
N ARG A 164 20.62 -6.92 -12.66
CA ARG A 164 19.94 -6.75 -13.96
C ARG A 164 19.58 -5.31 -14.24
N PRO A 165 19.57 -4.92 -15.52
CA PRO A 165 19.11 -3.60 -15.93
C PRO A 165 17.71 -3.30 -15.38
N HIS A 166 17.43 -2.03 -15.15
CA HIS A 166 16.10 -1.58 -14.80
C HIS A 166 15.10 -1.96 -15.89
N ASP A 167 14.09 -2.75 -15.52
CA ASP A 167 12.99 -3.05 -16.41
C ASP A 167 11.96 -1.90 -16.32
N PRO A 168 11.69 -1.19 -17.41
CA PRO A 168 10.68 -0.14 -17.45
C PRO A 168 9.26 -0.64 -17.13
N ASN A 169 9.02 -1.95 -17.34
CA ASN A 169 7.72 -2.59 -17.14
C ASN A 169 7.54 -3.16 -15.71
N CYS A 170 8.42 -2.85 -14.77
CA CYS A 170 8.22 -3.28 -13.40
C CYS A 170 7.42 -2.24 -12.57
N PRO A 171 6.76 -2.69 -11.48
CA PRO A 171 6.00 -1.80 -10.58
C PRO A 171 6.83 -0.58 -10.16
N PRO A 172 6.22 0.59 -9.99
CA PRO A 172 6.98 1.83 -9.70
C PRO A 172 7.68 1.82 -8.34
N TRP A 173 7.17 1.06 -7.37
CA TRP A 173 7.70 1.02 -5.99
C TRP A 173 8.81 -0.02 -5.79
N LYS A 174 9.76 0.30 -4.92
CA LYS A 174 10.96 -0.52 -4.67
C LYS A 174 10.69 -1.98 -4.31
N PRO A 175 9.76 -2.32 -3.38
CA PRO A 175 9.48 -3.71 -3.07
C PRO A 175 8.92 -4.51 -4.26
N GLY A 176 8.05 -3.89 -5.07
CA GLY A 176 7.56 -4.52 -6.30
C GLY A 176 8.68 -4.79 -7.29
N LYS A 177 9.58 -3.81 -7.53
CA LYS A 177 10.78 -4.00 -8.36
C LYS A 177 11.65 -5.14 -7.86
N HIS A 178 11.80 -5.25 -6.55
CA HIS A 178 12.57 -6.33 -5.94
C HIS A 178 11.92 -7.69 -6.19
N LEU A 179 10.62 -7.81 -5.93
CA LEU A 179 9.86 -9.04 -6.16
C LEU A 179 9.90 -9.48 -7.64
N THR A 180 9.72 -8.55 -8.57
CA THR A 180 9.82 -8.82 -10.03
C THR A 180 11.20 -9.38 -10.41
N ARG A 181 12.29 -8.85 -9.82
CA ARG A 181 13.65 -9.37 -10.05
C ARG A 181 13.82 -10.79 -9.50
N LEU A 182 13.29 -11.08 -8.31
CA LEU A 182 13.32 -12.41 -7.72
C LEU A 182 12.52 -13.42 -8.57
N ALA A 183 11.35 -13.01 -9.07
CA ALA A 183 10.53 -13.83 -9.96
C ALA A 183 11.28 -14.18 -11.26
N ARG A 184 11.98 -13.22 -11.85
CA ARG A 184 12.81 -13.46 -13.04
C ARG A 184 13.99 -14.37 -12.74
N PHE A 185 14.66 -14.17 -11.60
CA PHE A 185 15.74 -15.06 -11.17
C PHE A 185 15.24 -16.50 -11.06
N ALA A 186 14.09 -16.72 -10.40
CA ALA A 186 13.48 -18.04 -10.30
C ALA A 186 13.05 -18.58 -11.68
N ALA A 187 12.48 -17.75 -12.55
CA ALA A 187 12.06 -18.15 -13.89
C ALA A 187 13.22 -18.66 -14.77
N GLU A 188 14.40 -18.08 -14.61
CA GLU A 188 15.59 -18.40 -15.42
C GLU A 188 16.43 -19.56 -14.86
N ASN A 189 16.20 -19.95 -13.60
CA ASN A 189 16.95 -21.03 -12.94
C ASN A 189 16.04 -22.23 -12.69
N PRO A 190 16.28 -23.36 -13.39
CA PRO A 190 15.41 -24.54 -13.27
C PRO A 190 15.26 -25.07 -11.86
N GLN A 191 16.31 -24.99 -11.05
CA GLN A 191 16.38 -25.51 -9.68
C GLN A 191 15.92 -24.51 -8.62
N VAL A 192 15.47 -23.29 -8.99
CA VAL A 192 15.06 -22.25 -8.05
C VAL A 192 13.59 -21.90 -8.27
N ASP A 193 12.80 -21.99 -7.21
CA ASP A 193 11.40 -21.60 -7.22
C ASP A 193 11.14 -20.45 -6.23
N LEU A 194 9.93 -19.86 -6.26
CA LEU A 194 9.60 -18.67 -5.50
C LEU A 194 8.36 -18.90 -4.64
N VAL A 195 8.46 -18.60 -3.35
CA VAL A 195 7.33 -18.45 -2.43
C VAL A 195 7.23 -16.99 -2.04
N CYS A 196 6.10 -16.38 -2.31
CA CYS A 196 5.82 -14.99 -1.97
C CYS A 196 5.05 -14.90 -0.65
N LEU A 197 5.55 -14.15 0.31
CA LEU A 197 4.85 -13.83 1.56
C LEU A 197 4.17 -12.46 1.40
N GLN A 198 2.89 -12.41 1.72
CA GLN A 198 2.04 -11.23 1.59
C GLN A 198 1.36 -10.90 2.91
N SER A 199 1.34 -9.62 3.28
CA SER A 199 0.51 -9.13 4.38
C SER A 199 -0.94 -8.94 3.90
N PHE A 200 -1.90 -9.24 4.77
CA PHE A 200 -3.31 -8.96 4.50
C PHE A 200 -3.53 -7.48 4.22
N GLY A 201 -4.34 -7.16 3.21
CA GLY A 201 -4.73 -5.79 2.87
C GLY A 201 -3.60 -4.91 2.31
N CYS A 202 -2.46 -5.47 1.90
CA CYS A 202 -1.39 -4.71 1.27
C CYS A 202 -1.60 -4.64 -0.26
N GLY A 203 -2.24 -3.57 -0.75
CA GLY A 203 -2.48 -3.38 -2.18
C GLY A 203 -1.21 -3.28 -3.03
N TYR A 204 -0.10 -2.77 -2.49
CA TYR A 204 1.20 -2.77 -3.19
C TYR A 204 1.71 -4.19 -3.44
N ASP A 205 1.61 -5.06 -2.43
CA ASP A 205 2.03 -6.45 -2.57
C ASP A 205 1.08 -7.19 -3.52
N ALA A 206 -0.22 -6.97 -3.40
CA ALA A 206 -1.22 -7.59 -4.27
C ALA A 206 -0.96 -7.32 -5.75
N LEU A 207 -0.70 -6.07 -6.12
CA LEU A 207 -0.38 -5.71 -7.51
C LEU A 207 0.97 -6.27 -7.96
N SER A 208 1.99 -6.26 -7.08
CA SER A 208 3.32 -6.78 -7.41
C SER A 208 3.35 -8.30 -7.54
N LEU A 209 2.48 -9.00 -6.81
CA LEU A 209 2.34 -10.46 -6.90
C LEU A 209 1.79 -10.90 -8.25
N GLU A 210 0.91 -10.11 -8.85
CA GLU A 210 0.41 -10.42 -10.20
C GLU A 210 1.52 -10.33 -11.25
N ASP A 211 2.44 -9.36 -11.14
CA ASP A 211 3.60 -9.30 -12.02
C ASP A 211 4.53 -10.52 -11.83
N ALA A 212 4.74 -10.93 -10.58
CA ALA A 212 5.54 -12.12 -10.28
C ALA A 212 4.88 -13.40 -10.80
N ARG A 213 3.54 -13.49 -10.70
CA ARG A 213 2.76 -14.60 -11.26
C ARG A 213 2.94 -14.69 -12.77
N ASP A 214 2.72 -13.59 -13.48
CA ASP A 214 2.83 -13.55 -14.96
C ASP A 214 4.22 -14.01 -15.42
N ILE A 215 5.29 -13.60 -14.73
CA ILE A 215 6.67 -13.99 -15.03
C ILE A 215 6.89 -15.50 -14.82
N LEU A 216 6.43 -16.05 -13.70
CA LEU A 216 6.63 -17.47 -13.37
C LEU A 216 5.78 -18.37 -14.26
N GLU A 217 4.50 -18.03 -14.48
CA GLU A 217 3.59 -18.78 -15.35
C GLU A 217 4.09 -18.78 -16.81
N ALA A 218 4.65 -17.64 -17.29
CA ALA A 218 5.28 -17.58 -18.62
C ALA A 218 6.48 -18.52 -18.76
N ALA A 219 7.22 -18.73 -17.67
CA ALA A 219 8.33 -19.69 -17.60
C ALA A 219 7.86 -21.13 -17.32
N GLY A 220 6.57 -21.38 -17.21
CA GLY A 220 6.00 -22.67 -16.88
C GLY A 220 6.25 -23.11 -15.43
N LYS A 221 6.57 -22.17 -14.52
CA LYS A 221 6.83 -22.44 -13.11
C LYS A 221 5.61 -22.20 -12.22
N PRO A 222 5.49 -22.92 -11.10
CA PRO A 222 4.38 -22.73 -10.18
C PRO A 222 4.49 -21.37 -9.50
N PHE A 223 3.35 -20.70 -9.32
CA PHE A 223 3.25 -19.50 -8.50
C PHE A 223 2.62 -19.83 -7.14
N THR A 224 3.31 -19.47 -6.06
CA THR A 224 2.82 -19.69 -4.70
C THR A 224 2.92 -18.41 -3.88
N ALA A 225 1.76 -17.88 -3.46
CA ALA A 225 1.65 -16.75 -2.54
C ALA A 225 1.00 -17.22 -1.23
N LEU A 226 1.58 -16.85 -0.10
CA LEU A 226 1.10 -17.16 1.23
C LEU A 226 0.73 -15.85 1.94
N LYS A 227 -0.53 -15.72 2.34
CA LYS A 227 -0.97 -14.62 3.21
C LYS A 227 -0.54 -14.93 4.64
N ILE A 228 0.14 -13.97 5.25
CA ILE A 228 0.57 -14.04 6.64
C ILE A 228 -0.28 -13.07 7.44
N ASP A 229 -1.15 -13.62 8.27
CA ASP A 229 -2.00 -12.90 9.21
C ASP A 229 -2.14 -13.69 10.53
N ASP A 230 -2.74 -13.08 11.54
CA ASP A 230 -2.93 -13.72 12.86
C ASP A 230 -3.90 -14.90 12.81
N LEU A 231 -4.78 -14.95 11.81
CA LEU A 231 -5.81 -15.97 11.64
C LEU A 231 -5.35 -17.14 10.77
N SER A 232 -4.20 -17.01 10.08
CA SER A 232 -3.68 -18.05 9.20
C SER A 232 -3.33 -19.32 9.97
N ASP A 233 -4.03 -20.41 9.68
CA ASP A 233 -3.72 -21.72 10.26
C ASP A 233 -2.44 -22.30 9.60
N LYS A 234 -1.58 -22.91 10.42
CA LYS A 234 -0.39 -23.63 9.94
C LYS A 234 -0.75 -24.77 8.99
N ALA A 235 -1.93 -25.36 9.14
CA ALA A 235 -2.41 -26.42 8.25
C ALA A 235 -2.57 -25.91 6.81
N HIS A 236 -3.17 -24.73 6.63
CA HIS A 236 -3.32 -24.10 5.33
C HIS A 236 -1.96 -23.80 4.67
N LEU A 237 -0.99 -23.28 5.42
CA LEU A 237 0.37 -23.04 4.92
C LEU A 237 1.04 -24.36 4.48
N ASN A 238 0.91 -25.41 5.30
CA ASN A 238 1.48 -26.73 5.01
C ASN A 238 0.88 -27.35 3.73
N ILE A 239 -0.44 -27.28 3.54
CA ILE A 239 -1.11 -27.78 2.33
C ILE A 239 -0.56 -27.07 1.10
N ARG A 240 -0.48 -25.74 1.11
CA ARG A 240 0.04 -24.97 -0.03
C ARG A 240 1.50 -25.26 -0.36
N LEU A 241 2.35 -25.43 0.65
CA LEU A 241 3.75 -25.77 0.45
C LEU A 241 3.93 -27.21 -0.08
N ARG A 242 3.11 -28.17 0.36
CA ARG A 242 3.09 -29.51 -0.21
C ARG A 242 2.63 -29.52 -1.67
N THR A 243 1.58 -28.77 -2.01
CA THR A 243 1.13 -28.62 -3.39
C THR A 243 2.23 -28.03 -4.29
N LEU A 244 2.99 -27.06 -3.77
CA LEU A 244 4.17 -26.52 -4.47
C LEU A 244 5.21 -27.62 -4.71
N ALA A 245 5.56 -28.42 -3.68
CA ALA A 245 6.54 -29.49 -3.78
C ALA A 245 6.12 -30.53 -4.83
N GLU A 246 4.87 -31.00 -4.78
CA GLU A 246 4.31 -31.94 -5.78
C GLU A 246 4.32 -31.34 -7.20
N GLY A 247 4.04 -30.04 -7.32
CA GLY A 247 4.14 -29.31 -8.59
C GLY A 247 5.56 -29.32 -9.18
N ILE A 248 6.57 -29.01 -8.36
CA ILE A 248 7.98 -29.02 -8.75
C ILE A 248 8.42 -30.42 -9.15
N GLU A 249 8.11 -31.45 -8.36
CA GLU A 249 8.43 -32.85 -8.71
C GLU A 249 7.79 -33.29 -10.03
N SER A 250 6.52 -32.95 -10.24
CA SER A 250 5.79 -33.28 -11.47
C SER A 250 6.45 -32.63 -12.70
N MET A 251 6.94 -31.41 -12.55
CA MET A 251 7.64 -30.70 -13.63
C MET A 251 9.01 -31.30 -13.91
N SER A 252 9.78 -31.65 -12.89
CA SER A 252 11.08 -32.32 -13.02
C SER A 252 10.94 -33.65 -13.75
N ARG A 253 9.89 -34.43 -13.48
CA ARG A 253 9.59 -35.68 -14.19
C ARG A 253 9.19 -35.48 -15.67
N ARG A 254 8.55 -34.35 -16.02
CA ARG A 254 8.15 -33.99 -17.39
C ARG A 254 9.25 -33.33 -18.19
N GLY A 255 10.17 -32.63 -17.53
CA GLY A 255 11.24 -31.83 -18.14
C GLY A 255 12.37 -32.63 -18.80
N GLY A 256 12.36 -33.96 -18.71
CA GLY A 256 13.28 -34.79 -19.51
C GLY A 256 13.08 -34.72 -21.04
N ASN A 257 12.02 -34.04 -21.53
CA ASN A 257 11.68 -34.03 -22.96
C ASN A 257 11.27 -32.67 -23.57
N ALA A 258 11.42 -31.54 -22.90
CA ALA A 258 11.03 -30.27 -23.53
C ALA A 258 11.91 -29.09 -23.09
N GLN A 259 13.03 -28.93 -23.77
CA GLN A 259 13.69 -27.63 -23.89
C GLN A 259 12.78 -26.72 -24.72
N ARG A 260 11.79 -26.06 -24.05
CA ARG A 260 10.99 -25.01 -24.70
C ARG A 260 11.82 -23.74 -24.80
N SER A 261 12.05 -23.32 -26.04
CA SER A 261 12.69 -22.08 -26.43
C SER A 261 12.02 -20.87 -25.68
N LEU A 262 12.82 -20.12 -24.93
CA LEU A 262 12.45 -18.87 -24.24
C LEU A 262 12.22 -17.69 -25.22
N THR A 263 12.01 -17.94 -26.50
CA THR A 263 11.87 -16.91 -27.55
C THR A 263 10.42 -16.56 -27.89
N GLU A 264 9.43 -17.26 -27.31
CA GLU A 264 8.03 -16.89 -27.49
C GLU A 264 7.56 -16.00 -26.34
N SER A 265 7.17 -14.78 -26.66
CA SER A 265 6.48 -13.86 -25.75
C SER A 265 5.28 -14.55 -25.10
N PRO A 266 5.00 -14.31 -23.81
CA PRO A 266 3.89 -14.94 -23.10
C PRO A 266 2.58 -14.71 -23.86
N LYS A 267 1.89 -15.79 -24.18
CA LYS A 267 0.53 -15.70 -24.71
C LYS A 267 -0.32 -14.95 -23.70
N LYS A 268 -0.83 -13.79 -24.11
CA LYS A 268 -1.81 -13.03 -23.33
C LYS A 268 -2.90 -14.00 -22.88
N ARG A 269 -3.26 -13.99 -21.59
CA ARG A 269 -4.52 -14.58 -21.14
C ARG A 269 -5.60 -14.00 -22.05
N GLU A 270 -6.23 -14.84 -22.86
CA GLU A 270 -7.44 -14.45 -23.56
C GLU A 270 -8.49 -14.15 -22.49
N CYS A 271 -8.66 -12.86 -22.20
CA CYS A 271 -9.93 -12.42 -21.64
C CYS A 271 -11.02 -12.86 -22.61
N ALA A 272 -12.03 -13.56 -22.12
CA ALA A 272 -13.14 -14.12 -22.91
C ALA A 272 -14.04 -13.03 -23.55
N ILE A 273 -13.43 -11.97 -24.06
CA ILE A 273 -14.04 -10.95 -24.94
C ILE A 273 -13.08 -10.86 -26.12
N GLY A 274 -13.45 -11.56 -27.20
CA GLY A 274 -12.63 -11.69 -28.39
C GLY A 274 -12.24 -10.34 -28.99
N ARG A 275 -10.91 -10.12 -29.12
CA ARG A 275 -10.33 -9.14 -30.03
C ARG A 275 -9.04 -9.68 -30.65
N PRO A 276 -8.80 -9.42 -31.94
CA PRO A 276 -7.58 -9.88 -32.62
C PRO A 276 -6.36 -9.06 -32.19
N ALA A 277 -5.23 -9.74 -32.07
CA ALA A 277 -3.93 -9.17 -31.80
C ALA A 277 -3.47 -8.26 -32.96
N THR A 278 -3.25 -6.99 -32.71
CA THR A 278 -2.43 -6.15 -33.58
C THR A 278 -1.18 -5.71 -32.84
N SER A 279 -0.04 -6.00 -33.48
CA SER A 279 1.30 -5.64 -33.07
C SER A 279 1.51 -4.14 -33.05
N ALA A 280 1.93 -3.56 -31.92
CA ALA A 280 2.62 -2.28 -31.89
C ALA A 280 3.50 -2.19 -30.63
N LEU A 281 4.68 -2.73 -30.71
CA LEU A 281 5.80 -2.47 -29.81
C LEU A 281 6.64 -1.35 -30.43
N ALA A 282 6.27 -0.10 -30.22
CA ALA A 282 7.18 1.05 -30.38
C ALA A 282 6.43 2.32 -29.97
N ALA A 283 6.45 2.71 -28.72
CA ALA A 283 6.38 4.11 -28.25
C ALA A 283 6.05 4.19 -26.76
N THR A 284 6.95 3.82 -25.88
CA THR A 284 6.85 4.17 -24.45
C THR A 284 8.20 4.52 -23.85
N SER A 285 9.08 5.18 -24.64
CA SER A 285 10.39 5.61 -24.14
C SER A 285 10.38 6.94 -23.39
N HIS A 286 9.24 7.62 -23.23
CA HIS A 286 9.20 8.94 -22.58
C HIS A 286 8.80 8.93 -21.09
N VAL A 287 8.06 7.95 -20.61
CA VAL A 287 7.66 7.87 -19.20
C VAL A 287 8.84 7.52 -18.26
N GLY A 288 9.90 6.93 -18.78
CA GLY A 288 11.05 6.50 -17.98
C GLY A 288 12.13 7.56 -17.73
N LYS A 289 12.18 8.65 -18.50
CA LYS A 289 13.29 9.62 -18.39
C LYS A 289 13.04 10.74 -17.38
N GLU A 290 11.81 11.17 -17.17
CA GLU A 290 11.51 12.25 -16.21
C GLU A 290 11.36 11.75 -14.76
N ARG A 291 11.09 10.48 -14.53
CA ARG A 291 10.98 9.91 -13.17
C ARG A 291 12.31 9.58 -12.48
N ALA A 292 13.41 9.57 -13.19
CA ALA A 292 14.75 9.38 -12.59
C ALA A 292 15.22 10.61 -11.77
N ALA A 293 14.60 11.77 -11.94
CA ALA A 293 14.93 13.01 -11.25
C ALA A 293 14.24 13.20 -9.88
N VAL A 294 13.31 12.33 -9.48
CA VAL A 294 12.52 12.48 -8.24
C VAL A 294 13.20 11.86 -7.01
N GLU A 295 14.47 11.51 -7.06
CA GLU A 295 15.22 11.01 -5.89
C GLU A 295 15.69 12.10 -4.91
N GLY A 296 15.31 13.33 -5.08
CA GLY A 296 15.74 14.40 -4.18
C GLY A 296 14.95 15.68 -4.34
N PHE A 297 13.71 15.72 -3.86
CA PHE A 297 13.07 17.04 -3.71
C PHE A 297 11.97 17.04 -2.64
N ALA A 298 12.26 17.70 -1.52
CA ALA A 298 11.36 18.60 -0.84
C ALA A 298 11.58 19.96 -1.52
N GLY A 299 10.79 20.30 -2.53
CA GLY A 299 10.83 21.54 -3.24
C GLY A 299 9.58 21.62 -4.12
N ASN A 300 8.93 22.78 -4.11
CA ASN A 300 7.77 23.12 -4.92
C ASN A 300 7.88 22.51 -6.32
N VAL A 301 7.11 21.47 -6.59
CA VAL A 301 6.96 20.93 -7.94
C VAL A 301 5.94 21.84 -8.62
N GLU A 302 6.41 22.78 -9.42
CA GLU A 302 5.58 23.37 -10.47
C GLU A 302 5.08 22.20 -11.34
N ALA A 303 3.77 22.17 -11.58
CA ALA A 303 3.16 21.17 -12.43
C ALA A 303 3.87 21.18 -13.79
N PRO A 304 4.27 20.01 -14.33
CA PRO A 304 4.87 19.98 -15.65
C PRO A 304 3.86 20.55 -16.66
N GLU A 305 4.28 21.53 -17.44
CA GLU A 305 3.51 21.98 -18.59
C GLU A 305 3.32 20.77 -19.51
N ALA A 306 2.10 20.23 -19.52
CA ALA A 306 1.73 19.14 -20.39
C ALA A 306 1.99 19.54 -21.85
N SER A 307 2.75 18.74 -22.55
CA SER A 307 3.14 18.95 -23.93
C SER A 307 1.97 19.42 -24.81
N GLY A 308 1.80 20.73 -24.97
CA GLY A 308 1.02 21.39 -26.02
C GLY A 308 -0.50 21.15 -26.08
N HIS A 309 -1.11 20.37 -25.20
CA HIS A 309 -2.56 20.14 -25.15
C HIS A 309 -3.19 21.03 -24.06
N LYS A 310 -4.20 21.84 -24.43
CA LYS A 310 -5.02 22.53 -23.42
C LYS A 310 -5.65 21.46 -22.51
N LEU A 311 -5.27 21.48 -21.23
CA LEU A 311 -5.70 20.52 -20.19
C LEU A 311 -7.23 20.28 -20.20
N GLU A 312 -8.03 21.30 -20.50
CA GLU A 312 -9.50 21.23 -20.58
C GLU A 312 -10.05 20.24 -21.62
N ARG A 313 -9.26 19.83 -22.61
CA ARG A 313 -9.68 18.87 -23.66
C ARG A 313 -9.32 17.42 -23.33
N ILE A 314 -8.57 17.18 -22.27
CA ILE A 314 -8.19 15.84 -21.86
C ILE A 314 -9.31 15.25 -20.99
N PRO A 315 -9.87 14.07 -21.32
CA PRO A 315 -10.95 13.47 -20.55
C PRO A 315 -10.53 13.19 -19.09
N ASN A 316 -11.43 13.47 -18.15
CA ASN A 316 -11.25 13.10 -16.75
C ASN A 316 -11.94 11.75 -16.48
N VAL A 317 -11.23 10.81 -15.87
CA VAL A 317 -11.72 9.46 -15.55
C VAL A 317 -13.00 9.51 -14.71
N MET A 318 -13.13 10.49 -13.83
CA MET A 318 -14.25 10.62 -12.91
C MET A 318 -15.36 11.56 -13.39
N SER A 319 -15.35 11.99 -14.67
CA SER A 319 -16.39 12.90 -15.20
C SER A 319 -17.82 12.34 -15.11
N GLU A 320 -17.98 11.02 -15.19
CA GLU A 320 -19.26 10.33 -15.06
C GLU A 320 -19.40 9.52 -13.77
N GLY A 321 -18.37 9.55 -12.89
CA GLY A 321 -18.32 8.76 -11.66
C GLY A 321 -18.06 7.27 -11.88
N ILE A 322 -18.15 6.51 -10.79
CA ILE A 322 -18.03 5.04 -10.78
C ILE A 322 -19.42 4.42 -11.03
N SER A 323 -19.44 3.31 -11.73
CA SER A 323 -20.66 2.56 -12.07
C SER A 323 -20.61 1.11 -11.57
N ALA A 324 -21.76 0.44 -11.58
CA ALA A 324 -21.84 -0.99 -11.27
C ALA A 324 -20.98 -1.85 -12.22
N VAL A 325 -20.79 -1.42 -13.47
CA VAL A 325 -19.91 -2.10 -14.43
C VAL A 325 -18.46 -1.99 -14.00
N ASP A 326 -18.03 -0.82 -13.54
CA ASP A 326 -16.67 -0.62 -13.03
C ASP A 326 -16.41 -1.50 -11.80
N ALA A 327 -17.39 -1.60 -10.88
CA ALA A 327 -17.29 -2.50 -9.72
C ALA A 327 -17.17 -3.98 -10.13
N GLN A 328 -17.90 -4.43 -11.14
CA GLN A 328 -17.79 -5.81 -11.66
C GLN A 328 -16.43 -6.05 -12.32
N VAL A 329 -15.90 -5.10 -13.08
CA VAL A 329 -14.55 -5.18 -13.67
C VAL A 329 -13.51 -5.23 -12.56
N ALA A 330 -13.63 -4.41 -11.51
CA ALA A 330 -12.75 -4.43 -10.35
C ALA A 330 -12.69 -5.82 -9.71
N GLN A 331 -13.84 -6.43 -9.42
CA GLN A 331 -13.92 -7.77 -8.82
C GLN A 331 -13.26 -8.88 -9.68
N ARG A 332 -13.31 -8.74 -11.00
CA ARG A 332 -12.78 -9.77 -11.92
C ARG A 332 -11.31 -9.61 -12.25
N GLN A 333 -10.80 -8.39 -12.29
CA GLN A 333 -9.48 -8.09 -12.87
C GLN A 333 -8.49 -7.48 -11.90
N VAL A 334 -8.96 -6.89 -10.79
CA VAL A 334 -8.10 -6.28 -9.79
C VAL A 334 -7.98 -7.21 -8.59
N PRO A 335 -6.77 -7.44 -8.05
CA PRO A 335 -6.60 -8.30 -6.87
C PRO A 335 -7.43 -7.83 -5.68
N GLY A 336 -8.05 -8.78 -4.94
CA GLY A 336 -8.96 -8.48 -3.83
C GLY A 336 -8.32 -7.79 -2.62
N ASP A 337 -6.99 -7.79 -2.49
CA ASP A 337 -6.27 -7.05 -1.43
C ASP A 337 -5.99 -5.58 -1.81
N VAL A 338 -6.35 -5.14 -3.02
CA VAL A 338 -6.35 -3.73 -3.40
C VAL A 338 -7.55 -3.04 -2.76
N CYS A 339 -7.35 -1.91 -2.10
CA CYS A 339 -8.45 -1.21 -1.44
C CYS A 339 -9.56 -0.84 -2.45
N PHE A 340 -10.80 -0.88 -2.00
CA PHE A 340 -11.98 -0.74 -2.85
C PHE A 340 -11.96 0.50 -3.74
N THR A 341 -11.56 1.65 -3.21
CA THR A 341 -11.48 2.90 -3.98
C THR A 341 -10.43 2.84 -5.09
N ALA A 342 -9.27 2.26 -4.82
CA ALA A 342 -8.24 2.09 -5.85
C ALA A 342 -8.66 1.05 -6.90
N ALA A 343 -9.28 -0.05 -6.48
CA ALA A 343 -9.79 -1.07 -7.41
C ALA A 343 -10.85 -0.51 -8.35
N ALA A 344 -11.80 0.29 -7.84
CA ALA A 344 -12.82 0.95 -8.64
C ALA A 344 -12.21 1.94 -9.66
N LEU A 345 -11.21 2.73 -9.23
CA LEU A 345 -10.53 3.69 -10.10
C LEU A 345 -9.70 3.01 -11.20
N ILE A 346 -9.00 1.92 -10.87
CA ILE A 346 -8.27 1.11 -11.85
C ILE A 346 -9.24 0.53 -12.87
N ALA A 347 -10.35 -0.06 -12.44
CA ALA A 347 -11.36 -0.65 -13.31
C ALA A 347 -12.03 0.39 -14.22
N ARG A 348 -12.38 1.56 -13.68
CA ARG A 348 -12.92 2.67 -14.46
C ARG A 348 -11.93 3.15 -15.52
N THR A 349 -10.66 3.32 -15.14
CA THR A 349 -9.61 3.75 -16.07
C THR A 349 -9.41 2.70 -17.17
N LEU A 350 -9.33 1.42 -16.79
CA LEU A 350 -9.18 0.32 -17.74
C LEU A 350 -10.30 0.32 -18.77
N ARG A 351 -11.55 0.41 -18.35
CA ARG A 351 -12.71 0.43 -19.24
C ARG A 351 -12.69 1.63 -20.20
N ILE A 352 -12.34 2.83 -19.70
CA ILE A 352 -12.22 4.01 -20.56
C ILE A 352 -11.14 3.80 -21.63
N VAL A 353 -10.01 3.21 -21.28
CA VAL A 353 -8.91 2.93 -22.22
C VAL A 353 -9.32 1.88 -23.24
N GLU A 354 -10.03 0.83 -22.83
CA GLU A 354 -10.56 -0.20 -23.73
C GLU A 354 -11.60 0.35 -24.72
N GLU A 355 -12.53 1.17 -24.23
CA GLU A 355 -13.58 1.79 -25.05
C GLU A 355 -13.04 2.89 -25.96
N ASN A 356 -11.93 3.54 -25.60
CA ASN A 356 -11.37 4.70 -26.28
C ASN A 356 -9.85 4.56 -26.52
N PRO A 357 -9.42 3.61 -27.36
CA PRO A 357 -7.99 3.36 -27.59
C PRO A 357 -7.25 4.54 -28.27
N GLN A 358 -7.98 5.54 -28.76
CA GLN A 358 -7.44 6.76 -29.34
C GLN A 358 -6.97 7.78 -28.31
N PHE A 359 -7.35 7.67 -27.05
CA PHE A 359 -6.93 8.60 -26.02
C PHE A 359 -5.43 8.47 -25.71
N LYS A 360 -4.71 9.58 -25.78
CA LYS A 360 -3.28 9.65 -25.49
C LYS A 360 -2.98 10.04 -24.06
N ALA A 361 -3.94 10.72 -23.42
CA ALA A 361 -3.82 11.15 -22.03
C ALA A 361 -5.19 11.08 -21.34
N LEU A 362 -5.19 10.86 -20.02
CA LEU A 362 -6.37 10.88 -19.15
C LEU A 362 -6.03 11.68 -17.88
N ARG A 363 -6.98 12.49 -17.41
CA ARG A 363 -6.88 13.16 -16.12
C ARG A 363 -7.52 12.30 -15.04
N ILE A 364 -6.86 12.20 -13.91
CA ILE A 364 -7.33 11.44 -12.76
C ILE A 364 -7.25 12.33 -11.52
N PRO A 365 -8.35 12.49 -10.76
CA PRO A 365 -8.29 13.23 -9.51
C PRO A 365 -7.48 12.47 -8.47
N LEU A 366 -6.74 13.17 -7.64
CA LEU A 366 -6.07 12.60 -6.49
C LEU A 366 -7.09 12.08 -5.49
N VAL A 367 -7.21 10.76 -5.33
CA VAL A 367 -8.23 10.15 -4.48
C VAL A 367 -7.71 9.65 -3.14
N CYS A 368 -6.41 9.56 -2.93
CA CYS A 368 -5.83 9.08 -1.66
C CYS A 368 -4.31 9.29 -1.59
N ASN A 369 -3.84 10.51 -1.56
CA ASN A 369 -2.40 10.81 -1.39
C ASN A 369 -1.48 9.92 -2.23
N ARG A 370 -1.88 9.60 -3.46
CA ARG A 370 -1.11 8.84 -4.47
C ARG A 370 -0.72 7.41 -4.07
N CYS A 371 -1.25 6.85 -2.98
CA CYS A 371 -0.80 5.55 -2.46
C CYS A 371 -0.70 4.48 -3.55
N LEU A 372 -1.79 4.19 -4.27
CA LEU A 372 -1.81 3.21 -5.38
C LEU A 372 -1.84 3.87 -6.77
N LEU A 373 -1.99 5.20 -6.87
CA LEU A 373 -2.02 5.89 -8.17
C LEU A 373 -0.69 5.76 -8.91
N ASP A 374 0.44 5.72 -8.21
CA ASP A 374 1.75 5.44 -8.83
C ASP A 374 1.76 4.10 -9.58
N GLY A 375 0.96 3.14 -9.14
CA GLY A 375 0.82 1.82 -9.77
C GLY A 375 -0.33 1.72 -10.76
N LEU A 376 -1.20 2.71 -10.85
CA LEU A 376 -2.38 2.65 -11.70
C LEU A 376 -2.01 2.51 -13.19
N ALA A 377 -1.14 3.37 -13.68
CA ALA A 377 -0.67 3.32 -15.07
C ALA A 377 -0.03 1.97 -15.41
N HIS A 378 0.81 1.45 -14.50
CA HIS A 378 1.43 0.12 -14.64
C HIS A 378 0.37 -0.99 -14.67
N THR A 379 -0.62 -0.95 -13.78
CA THR A 379 -1.68 -1.96 -13.70
C THR A 379 -2.56 -1.93 -14.95
N VAL A 380 -2.97 -0.75 -15.42
CA VAL A 380 -3.73 -0.61 -16.67
C VAL A 380 -2.93 -1.12 -17.85
N TRP A 381 -1.64 -0.78 -17.94
CA TRP A 381 -0.76 -1.30 -18.97
C TRP A 381 -0.66 -2.83 -18.92
N ARG A 382 -0.50 -3.42 -17.74
CA ARG A 382 -0.40 -4.89 -17.58
C ARG A 382 -1.68 -5.59 -18.06
N LEU A 383 -2.85 -5.04 -17.74
CA LEU A 383 -4.14 -5.65 -18.08
C LEU A 383 -4.55 -5.43 -19.54
N ASN A 384 -4.28 -4.24 -20.09
CA ASN A 384 -4.72 -3.87 -21.44
C ASN A 384 -3.60 -3.92 -22.50
N GLY A 385 -2.33 -4.01 -22.10
CA GLY A 385 -1.16 -3.96 -23.00
C GLY A 385 -0.77 -2.54 -23.45
N SER A 386 -1.54 -1.53 -23.06
CA SER A 386 -1.27 -0.10 -23.28
C SER A 386 -1.89 0.74 -22.17
N CYS A 387 -1.32 1.90 -21.90
CA CYS A 387 -1.89 2.90 -21.00
C CYS A 387 -1.58 4.29 -21.57
N PRO A 388 -2.59 5.19 -21.68
CA PRO A 388 -2.35 6.59 -21.99
C PRO A 388 -1.56 7.27 -20.87
N GLU A 389 -1.04 8.46 -21.14
CA GLU A 389 -0.43 9.31 -20.11
C GLU A 389 -1.45 9.63 -19.01
N ILE A 390 -1.07 9.41 -17.74
CA ILE A 390 -1.93 9.70 -16.60
C ILE A 390 -1.51 11.04 -16.00
N ILE A 391 -2.41 12.01 -16.05
CA ILE A 391 -2.24 13.36 -15.50
C ILE A 391 -3.04 13.45 -14.20
N GLU A 392 -2.35 13.61 -13.10
CA GLU A 392 -2.97 13.76 -11.78
C GLU A 392 -3.51 15.18 -11.60
N GLU A 393 -4.73 15.31 -11.08
CA GLU A 393 -5.37 16.60 -10.76
C GLU A 393 -5.66 16.70 -9.27
N GLU A 394 -5.40 17.88 -8.71
CA GLU A 394 -5.73 18.19 -7.31
C GLU A 394 -7.19 18.59 -7.10
N ARG A 395 -8.00 18.56 -8.14
CA ARG A 395 -9.41 18.92 -8.10
C ARG A 395 -10.29 17.74 -8.49
N TRP A 396 -11.38 17.59 -7.77
CA TRP A 396 -12.44 16.69 -8.19
C TRP A 396 -13.21 17.29 -9.39
N PRO A 397 -13.53 16.51 -10.42
CA PRO A 397 -14.30 17.01 -11.56
C PRO A 397 -15.70 17.44 -11.14
N GLN A 398 -16.22 18.48 -11.79
CA GLN A 398 -17.58 18.95 -11.60
C GLN A 398 -18.53 18.25 -12.61
N PRO A 399 -19.83 18.03 -12.32
CA PRO A 399 -20.51 18.47 -11.09
C PRO A 399 -20.32 17.49 -9.93
N ILE A 400 -20.32 18.01 -8.69
CA ILE A 400 -20.33 17.22 -7.46
C ILE A 400 -21.73 17.27 -6.86
N GLU A 401 -22.24 16.14 -6.34
CA GLU A 401 -23.45 16.16 -5.53
C GLU A 401 -23.19 17.00 -4.27
N LYS A 402 -23.93 18.07 -4.09
CA LYS A 402 -23.80 18.96 -2.94
C LYS A 402 -24.92 18.65 -1.95
N PRO A 403 -24.64 18.77 -0.64
CA PRO A 403 -25.70 18.74 0.36
C PRO A 403 -26.79 19.76 0.02
N ALA A 404 -28.04 19.41 0.25
CA ALA A 404 -29.14 20.34 0.09
C ALA A 404 -28.90 21.56 1.00
N THR A 405 -29.02 22.75 0.43
CA THR A 405 -28.92 23.99 1.23
C THR A 405 -30.11 24.01 2.20
N PRO A 406 -29.89 24.17 3.52
CA PRO A 406 -30.98 24.24 4.46
C PRO A 406 -31.93 25.39 4.09
N LYS A 407 -33.23 25.11 3.92
CA LYS A 407 -34.23 26.12 3.57
C LYS A 407 -34.47 27.12 4.70
N GLU A 408 -34.26 26.69 5.95
CA GLU A 408 -34.27 27.48 7.18
C GLU A 408 -33.29 26.83 8.17
N LYS A 409 -32.60 27.65 8.99
CA LYS A 409 -31.78 27.13 10.10
C LYS A 409 -32.70 26.61 11.20
N ASP A 410 -33.11 25.36 11.11
CA ASP A 410 -33.79 24.70 12.23
C ASP A 410 -32.73 24.20 13.23
N ALA A 411 -32.66 24.85 14.39
CA ALA A 411 -31.72 24.49 15.44
C ALA A 411 -31.91 23.05 15.98
N ARG A 412 -33.01 22.38 15.66
CA ARG A 412 -33.27 20.99 16.04
C ARG A 412 -32.63 19.97 15.13
N ARG A 413 -32.31 20.37 13.89
CA ARG A 413 -31.68 19.44 12.91
C ARG A 413 -30.25 19.15 13.32
N VAL A 414 -29.87 17.88 13.23
CA VAL A 414 -28.48 17.47 13.45
C VAL A 414 -27.63 17.91 12.27
N LEU A 415 -26.52 18.56 12.55
CA LEU A 415 -25.50 18.90 11.56
C LEU A 415 -24.44 17.80 11.54
N VAL A 416 -24.39 17.02 10.45
CA VAL A 416 -23.47 15.90 10.26
C VAL A 416 -22.28 16.34 9.42
N GLY A 417 -21.07 16.16 9.92
CA GLY A 417 -19.84 16.33 9.16
C GLY A 417 -19.49 15.06 8.36
N ILE A 418 -19.06 15.21 7.11
CA ILE A 418 -18.55 14.11 6.30
C ILE A 418 -17.09 14.39 5.93
N VAL A 419 -16.20 13.46 6.27
CA VAL A 419 -14.79 13.46 5.85
C VAL A 419 -14.38 12.06 5.41
N GLY A 420 -13.24 11.94 4.76
CA GLY A 420 -12.68 10.64 4.41
C GLY A 420 -12.09 10.60 3.00
N ASN A 421 -12.04 9.41 2.43
CA ASN A 421 -11.53 9.24 1.07
C ASN A 421 -12.35 10.06 0.07
N PRO A 422 -11.72 10.91 -0.78
CA PRO A 422 -12.45 11.77 -1.73
C PRO A 422 -13.41 11.02 -2.64
N LEU A 423 -13.03 9.82 -3.11
CA LEU A 423 -13.92 9.00 -3.94
C LEU A 423 -15.19 8.61 -3.20
N LEU A 424 -15.09 8.28 -1.91
CA LEU A 424 -16.26 7.98 -1.07
C LEU A 424 -17.03 9.24 -0.68
N CYS A 425 -16.39 10.39 -0.54
CA CYS A 425 -17.09 11.62 -0.22
C CYS A 425 -17.93 12.17 -1.39
N PHE A 426 -17.44 12.04 -2.63
CA PHE A 426 -18.01 12.74 -3.77
C PHE A 426 -18.70 11.84 -4.80
N ASP A 427 -18.54 10.53 -4.74
CA ASP A 427 -19.16 9.61 -5.68
C ASP A 427 -20.35 8.89 -5.02
N ALA A 428 -21.57 9.16 -5.52
CA ALA A 428 -22.81 8.65 -4.94
C ALA A 428 -22.96 7.12 -5.05
N PHE A 429 -22.39 6.50 -6.08
CA PHE A 429 -22.37 5.04 -6.20
C PHE A 429 -21.46 4.41 -5.15
N MET A 430 -20.27 4.97 -4.96
CA MET A 430 -19.27 4.45 -4.01
C MET A 430 -19.69 4.58 -2.54
N ASN A 431 -20.54 5.57 -2.21
CA ASN A 431 -20.98 5.86 -0.83
C ASN A 431 -22.44 5.49 -0.54
N ASP A 432 -23.08 4.66 -1.39
CA ASP A 432 -24.49 4.26 -1.25
C ASP A 432 -25.46 5.47 -1.18
N SER A 433 -25.15 6.57 -1.86
CA SER A 433 -25.91 7.83 -1.82
C SER A 433 -26.13 8.38 -0.41
N ILE A 434 -25.06 8.45 0.39
CA ILE A 434 -25.10 8.87 1.80
C ILE A 434 -25.80 10.24 2.00
N LEU A 435 -25.64 11.18 1.08
CA LEU A 435 -26.29 12.49 1.16
C LEU A 435 -27.81 12.35 1.16
N LYS A 436 -28.36 11.49 0.28
CA LYS A 436 -29.81 11.21 0.24
C LYS A 436 -30.29 10.50 1.52
N LEU A 437 -29.46 9.63 2.11
CA LEU A 437 -29.77 9.00 3.38
C LEU A 437 -29.88 10.05 4.49
N LEU A 438 -28.89 10.92 4.61
CA LEU A 438 -28.85 11.96 5.65
C LEU A 438 -30.00 12.98 5.48
N GLU A 439 -30.34 13.32 4.23
CA GLU A 439 -31.53 14.14 3.93
C GLU A 439 -32.82 13.48 4.42
N ARG A 440 -33.02 12.17 4.13
CA ARG A 440 -34.18 11.40 4.63
C ARG A 440 -34.22 11.32 6.16
N LEU A 441 -33.07 11.36 6.83
CA LEU A 441 -32.97 11.39 8.29
C LEU A 441 -33.18 12.80 8.87
N GLY A 442 -33.44 13.80 8.03
CA GLY A 442 -33.67 15.16 8.45
C GLY A 442 -32.41 15.88 8.95
N CYS A 443 -31.22 15.46 8.50
CA CYS A 443 -29.97 16.07 8.87
C CYS A 443 -29.57 17.20 7.91
N ASP A 444 -28.79 18.14 8.43
CA ASP A 444 -27.97 19.04 7.62
C ASP A 444 -26.57 18.46 7.49
N VAL A 445 -25.88 18.74 6.38
CA VAL A 445 -24.59 18.14 6.11
C VAL A 445 -23.52 19.20 5.89
N ALA A 446 -22.39 19.05 6.55
CA ALA A 446 -21.18 19.82 6.32
C ALA A 446 -20.13 18.92 5.62
N MET A 447 -19.62 19.37 4.48
CA MET A 447 -18.56 18.70 3.75
C MET A 447 -17.41 19.67 3.45
N PRO A 448 -16.17 19.19 3.41
CA PRO A 448 -15.05 19.97 2.88
C PRO A 448 -15.27 20.29 1.40
N GLY A 449 -14.67 21.37 0.94
CA GLY A 449 -14.60 21.64 -0.50
C GLY A 449 -13.79 20.55 -1.22
N PRO A 450 -14.02 20.34 -2.53
CA PRO A 450 -13.36 19.29 -3.29
C PRO A 450 -11.82 19.42 -3.36
N ASP A 451 -11.30 20.61 -3.17
CA ASP A 451 -9.88 20.95 -3.09
C ASP A 451 -9.26 20.72 -1.70
N LYS A 452 -10.07 20.60 -0.66
CA LYS A 452 -9.61 20.47 0.73
C LYS A 452 -9.40 19.02 1.20
N LEU A 453 -9.91 18.03 0.48
CA LEU A 453 -9.73 16.61 0.82
C LEU A 453 -8.44 16.00 0.26
N PHE A 454 -7.69 16.74 -0.54
CA PHE A 454 -6.41 16.29 -1.11
C PHE A 454 -5.20 16.64 -0.24
N CYS A 455 -5.42 16.84 1.07
CA CYS A 455 -4.31 17.13 1.98
C CYS A 455 -3.41 15.89 2.17
N GLU A 456 -2.16 16.15 2.49
CA GLU A 456 -1.19 15.08 2.78
C GLU A 456 -1.53 14.33 4.08
N ASP A 457 -2.17 15.01 5.03
CA ASP A 457 -2.60 14.45 6.30
C ASP A 457 -4.04 13.92 6.19
N VAL A 458 -4.18 12.60 6.03
CA VAL A 458 -5.50 11.93 5.98
C VAL A 458 -6.16 11.79 7.36
N ARG A 459 -5.60 12.37 8.43
CA ARG A 459 -6.32 12.55 9.70
C ARG A 459 -7.41 13.59 9.57
N TYR A 460 -7.34 14.43 8.54
CA TYR A 460 -8.32 15.49 8.26
C TYR A 460 -8.51 16.46 9.44
N LEU A 461 -7.45 16.69 10.24
CA LEU A 461 -7.54 17.50 11.45
C LEU A 461 -8.01 18.92 11.17
N ASP A 462 -7.56 19.55 10.10
CA ASP A 462 -8.01 20.90 9.70
C ASP A 462 -9.51 20.93 9.43
N GLN A 463 -10.04 19.89 8.78
CA GLN A 463 -11.47 19.75 8.49
C GLN A 463 -12.28 19.46 9.75
N LEU A 464 -11.75 18.61 10.64
CA LEU A 464 -12.37 18.33 11.93
C LEU A 464 -12.38 19.56 12.85
N ASP A 465 -11.30 20.34 12.88
CA ASP A 465 -11.23 21.62 13.60
C ASP A 465 -12.22 22.65 13.02
N GLU A 466 -12.39 22.69 11.70
CA GLU A 466 -13.40 23.52 11.05
C GLU A 466 -14.81 23.06 11.42
N PHE A 467 -15.08 21.76 11.45
CA PHE A 467 -16.38 21.20 11.86
C PHE A 467 -16.69 21.49 13.32
N SER A 468 -15.73 21.31 14.21
CA SER A 468 -15.88 21.65 15.62
C SER A 468 -16.24 23.13 15.82
N ARG A 469 -15.54 24.04 15.11
CA ARG A 469 -15.86 25.48 15.13
C ARG A 469 -17.23 25.83 14.56
N LYS A 470 -17.73 25.04 13.61
CA LYS A 470 -19.08 25.22 13.03
C LYS A 470 -20.19 24.62 13.86
N GLY A 471 -19.87 23.94 14.97
CA GLY A 471 -20.83 23.26 15.81
C GLY A 471 -21.47 22.05 15.14
N VAL A 472 -20.67 21.26 14.42
CA VAL A 472 -21.09 19.96 13.88
C VAL A 472 -21.38 19.02 15.04
N ASP A 473 -22.53 18.36 15.02
CA ASP A 473 -23.01 17.52 16.12
C ASP A 473 -22.36 16.11 16.12
N CYS A 474 -22.03 15.57 14.94
CA CYS A 474 -21.26 14.32 14.80
C CYS A 474 -20.58 14.26 13.44
N VAL A 475 -19.56 13.42 13.31
CA VAL A 475 -18.83 13.22 12.05
C VAL A 475 -18.92 11.76 11.60
N ILE A 476 -19.18 11.58 10.31
CA ILE A 476 -19.07 10.28 9.62
C ILE A 476 -17.79 10.32 8.80
N TYR A 477 -16.83 9.47 9.17
CA TYR A 477 -15.58 9.30 8.46
C TYR A 477 -15.70 8.12 7.48
N LEU A 478 -15.66 8.42 6.17
CA LEU A 478 -15.81 7.44 5.11
C LEU A 478 -14.45 6.85 4.74
N GLN A 479 -14.30 5.57 4.98
CA GLN A 479 -13.05 4.86 4.74
C GLN A 479 -13.27 3.68 3.78
N SER A 480 -12.29 3.43 2.91
CA SER A 480 -12.25 2.26 2.05
C SER A 480 -11.67 1.07 2.82
N PHE A 481 -12.37 -0.04 2.87
CA PHE A 481 -11.80 -1.28 3.38
C PHE A 481 -10.53 -1.66 2.59
N GLY A 482 -9.55 -2.23 3.27
CA GLY A 482 -8.24 -2.52 2.68
C GLY A 482 -7.32 -1.30 2.51
N CYS A 483 -7.79 -0.09 2.81
CA CYS A 483 -6.93 1.09 2.82
C CYS A 483 -6.14 1.19 4.13
N MET A 484 -4.91 0.67 4.15
CA MET A 484 -4.05 0.68 5.34
C MET A 484 -3.82 2.10 5.88
N LYS A 485 -3.68 3.09 4.99
CA LYS A 485 -3.48 4.48 5.39
C LYS A 485 -4.69 5.03 6.14
N ALA A 486 -5.89 4.89 5.58
CA ALA A 486 -7.12 5.31 6.24
C ALA A 486 -7.37 4.53 7.54
N HIS A 487 -7.00 3.26 7.61
CA HIS A 487 -7.13 2.44 8.82
C HIS A 487 -6.27 2.98 9.97
N VAL A 488 -5.00 3.29 9.70
CA VAL A 488 -4.11 3.89 10.70
C VAL A 488 -4.66 5.24 11.16
N HIS A 489 -5.06 6.11 10.23
CA HIS A 489 -5.51 7.46 10.58
C HIS A 489 -6.92 7.54 11.17
N ALA A 490 -7.87 6.74 10.68
CA ALA A 490 -9.23 6.80 11.18
C ALA A 490 -9.43 6.04 12.50
N ARG A 491 -8.78 4.88 12.64
CA ARG A 491 -8.96 4.00 13.80
C ARG A 491 -7.80 4.04 14.78
N GLY A 492 -6.57 4.20 14.28
CA GLY A 492 -5.37 4.26 15.12
C GLY A 492 -5.30 5.52 15.97
N PHE A 493 -6.02 6.58 15.61
CA PHE A 493 -6.10 7.85 16.36
C PHE A 493 -7.48 8.07 17.00
N ALA A 494 -8.25 7.02 17.22
CA ALA A 494 -9.61 7.14 17.78
C ALA A 494 -9.63 7.80 19.16
N HIS A 495 -8.65 7.51 20.03
CA HIS A 495 -8.54 8.11 21.35
C HIS A 495 -8.13 9.60 21.28
N GLU A 496 -7.22 9.96 20.36
CA GLU A 496 -6.87 11.36 20.10
C GLU A 496 -8.10 12.15 19.66
N TYR A 497 -8.90 11.61 18.73
CA TYR A 497 -10.13 12.25 18.29
C TYR A 497 -11.15 12.44 19.43
N ALA A 498 -11.34 11.41 20.27
CA ALA A 498 -12.25 11.49 21.39
C ALA A 498 -11.82 12.56 22.43
N ARG A 499 -10.51 12.70 22.66
CA ARG A 499 -9.97 13.75 23.56
C ARG A 499 -10.08 15.15 22.94
N ARG A 500 -9.78 15.28 21.64
CA ARG A 500 -9.75 16.57 20.95
C ARG A 500 -11.14 17.11 20.64
N TYR A 501 -12.10 16.22 20.38
CA TYR A 501 -13.47 16.57 19.98
C TYR A 501 -14.52 15.87 20.87
N PRO A 502 -14.54 16.12 22.19
CA PRO A 502 -15.40 15.39 23.11
C PRO A 502 -16.90 15.58 22.81
N ASP A 503 -17.28 16.72 22.25
CA ASP A 503 -18.67 17.05 21.92
C ASP A 503 -19.07 16.72 20.47
N MET A 504 -18.14 16.19 19.67
CA MET A 504 -18.32 15.86 18.26
C MET A 504 -17.83 14.42 17.97
N PRO A 505 -18.62 13.40 18.31
CA PRO A 505 -18.23 12.02 18.11
C PRO A 505 -17.98 11.70 16.63
N ILE A 506 -16.92 10.92 16.36
CA ILE A 506 -16.52 10.53 15.02
C ILE A 506 -16.80 9.05 14.82
N THR A 507 -17.65 8.72 13.86
CA THR A 507 -18.00 7.34 13.49
C THR A 507 -17.35 6.96 12.16
N VAL A 508 -16.47 5.96 12.18
CA VAL A 508 -15.81 5.46 10.99
C VAL A 508 -16.69 4.41 10.31
N ILE A 509 -17.00 4.62 9.04
CA ILE A 509 -17.79 3.69 8.20
C ILE A 509 -16.87 3.12 7.11
N ASP A 510 -16.72 1.79 7.12
CA ASP A 510 -15.96 1.07 6.11
C ASP A 510 -16.84 0.74 4.89
N TYR A 511 -16.36 1.13 3.72
CA TYR A 511 -16.95 0.77 2.43
C TYR A 511 -16.15 -0.34 1.78
N ASP A 512 -16.86 -1.42 1.45
CA ASP A 512 -16.35 -2.64 0.87
C ASP A 512 -17.43 -3.20 -0.06
N PRO A 513 -17.12 -3.64 -1.27
CA PRO A 513 -18.09 -4.18 -2.21
C PRO A 513 -18.82 -5.42 -1.67
N GLU A 514 -18.20 -6.17 -0.76
CA GLU A 514 -18.79 -7.39 -0.15
C GLU A 514 -19.56 -7.10 1.14
N SER A 515 -19.44 -5.91 1.72
CA SER A 515 -20.13 -5.56 2.95
C SER A 515 -21.57 -5.11 2.69
N SER A 516 -22.47 -5.42 3.65
CA SER A 516 -23.89 -5.07 3.54
C SER A 516 -24.10 -3.55 3.61
N ALA A 517 -24.70 -2.97 2.56
CA ALA A 517 -25.14 -1.57 2.55
C ALA A 517 -26.12 -1.27 3.70
N LEU A 518 -26.99 -2.23 4.05
CA LEU A 518 -27.92 -2.10 5.17
C LEU A 518 -27.18 -1.97 6.52
N ASN A 519 -26.09 -2.69 6.69
CA ASN A 519 -25.28 -2.58 7.91
C ASN A 519 -24.62 -1.20 8.00
N ARG A 520 -24.08 -0.67 6.90
CA ARG A 520 -23.55 0.70 6.85
C ARG A 520 -24.64 1.73 7.18
N GLU A 521 -25.82 1.61 6.55
CA GLU A 521 -26.96 2.47 6.82
C GLU A 521 -27.36 2.45 8.30
N ASN A 522 -27.45 1.27 8.91
CA ASN A 522 -27.80 1.14 10.34
C ASN A 522 -26.78 1.83 11.24
N ARG A 523 -25.48 1.71 10.95
CA ARG A 523 -24.43 2.40 11.70
C ARG A 523 -24.52 3.91 11.57
N ILE A 524 -24.83 4.42 10.37
CA ILE A 524 -25.04 5.85 10.14
C ILE A 524 -26.27 6.33 10.92
N ARG A 525 -27.38 5.58 10.90
CA ARG A 525 -28.60 5.89 11.67
C ARG A 525 -28.30 5.97 13.16
N LEU A 526 -27.57 5.00 13.71
CA LEU A 526 -27.19 4.99 15.12
C LEU A 526 -26.33 6.22 15.50
N ALA A 527 -25.38 6.61 14.64
CA ALA A 527 -24.56 7.81 14.89
C ALA A 527 -25.42 9.08 14.90
N VAL A 528 -26.37 9.21 13.97
CA VAL A 528 -27.30 10.35 13.90
C VAL A 528 -28.23 10.37 15.11
N GLU A 529 -28.82 9.23 15.50
CA GLU A 529 -29.70 9.13 16.65
C GLU A 529 -28.97 9.48 17.96
N ALA A 530 -27.73 9.05 18.11
CA ALA A 530 -26.91 9.41 19.27
C ALA A 530 -26.67 10.93 19.34
N ALA A 531 -26.37 11.56 18.18
CA ALA A 531 -26.21 13.00 18.11
C ALA A 531 -27.51 13.77 18.38
N GLN A 532 -28.67 13.25 17.91
CA GLN A 532 -29.99 13.83 18.21
C GLN A 532 -30.28 13.82 19.70
N ARG A 533 -30.02 12.71 20.39
CA ARG A 533 -30.20 12.61 21.84
C ARG A 533 -29.33 13.60 22.60
N ALA A 534 -28.01 13.60 22.28
CA ALA A 534 -27.07 14.53 22.91
C ALA A 534 -27.46 16.00 22.70
N LYS A 535 -28.00 16.33 21.51
CA LYS A 535 -28.48 17.68 21.17
C LYS A 535 -29.76 18.05 21.94
N SER A 536 -30.65 17.10 22.20
CA SER A 536 -31.89 17.33 22.96
C SER A 536 -31.67 17.45 24.47
N GLU A 537 -30.54 16.94 24.97
CA GLU A 537 -30.13 17.00 26.37
C GLU A 537 -29.34 18.28 26.72
N ARG A 538 -28.80 18.98 25.71
CA ARG A 538 -28.15 20.31 25.83
C ARG A 538 -29.18 21.43 25.82
#